data_a4031d098acfcae8876706f918971d4d
#
_entry.id   a4031d098acfcae8876706f918971d4d
#
_cell.length_a   1.000
_cell.length_b   1.000
_cell.length_c   1.000
_cell.angle_alpha   90.00
_cell.angle_beta   90.00
_cell.angle_gamma   90.00
#
_symmetry.space_group_name_H-M   'P 1'
#
loop_
_entity.id
_entity.type
_entity.pdbx_description
1 polymer ?
#
loop_
_entity_poly.entity_id
_entity_poly.type
_entity_poly.pdbx_seq_one_letter_code
_entity_poly.pdbx_strand_id
1 'polypeptide(L)'
;MTRPTHIFLRLLLVLVPLLMAMAPAMAQNTVYAGHTTELGVDPVQGDSYVWELYKDVAGVNFATVAGNCPPAEAFFVAGVNTGVSVNVMWTTPGTYFFKVTATRPGCTNNLKVGKMIVLDSLPTAVILPHDSICSGTPTNLTVKFTGTAPLNIIYTIDGALPGTTINGITDNPYLIPISPTATTSYQIISVTDANGVTNAIPSDPVIVFVKPIPVTSPINHD
;
A
#
# COMPACT_ATOMS: atom_id res chain seq x y z
N MET A 1 -29.00 -73.35 13.17
CA MET A 1 -29.41 -72.10 13.83
C MET A 1 -28.12 -71.44 14.34
N THR A 2 -27.51 -70.61 13.54
CA THR A 2 -26.33 -69.81 13.93
C THR A 2 -26.50 -68.40 13.35
N ARG A 3 -26.61 -67.40 14.22
CA ARG A 3 -26.74 -65.98 13.86
C ARG A 3 -25.38 -65.43 13.42
N PRO A 4 -25.33 -64.60 12.37
CA PRO A 4 -24.10 -63.86 12.06
C PRO A 4 -24.02 -62.58 12.92
N THR A 5 -22.89 -62.47 13.63
CA THR A 5 -22.50 -61.29 14.40
C THR A 5 -22.04 -60.20 13.44
N HIS A 6 -22.76 -59.09 13.40
CA HIS A 6 -22.38 -57.88 12.69
C HIS A 6 -21.21 -57.18 13.44
N ILE A 7 -20.06 -57.24 12.87
CA ILE A 7 -18.90 -56.45 13.30
C ILE A 7 -19.08 -55.04 12.71
N PHE A 8 -19.57 -54.10 13.54
CA PHE A 8 -19.54 -52.67 13.24
C PHE A 8 -18.11 -52.19 13.35
N LEU A 9 -17.44 -52.09 12.20
CA LEU A 9 -16.19 -51.37 12.09
C LEU A 9 -16.47 -49.88 12.24
N ARG A 10 -16.36 -49.39 13.47
CA ARG A 10 -16.38 -47.95 13.73
C ARG A 10 -15.08 -47.33 13.19
N LEU A 11 -15.17 -46.74 11.99
CA LEU A 11 -14.16 -45.84 11.46
C LEU A 11 -14.14 -44.59 12.34
N LEU A 12 -13.26 -44.58 13.33
CA LEU A 12 -13.02 -43.40 14.17
C LEU A 12 -12.21 -42.41 13.33
N LEU A 13 -12.92 -41.51 12.65
CA LEU A 13 -12.33 -40.38 11.93
C LEU A 13 -11.76 -39.44 13.01
N VAL A 14 -10.48 -39.60 13.35
CA VAL A 14 -9.76 -38.66 14.19
C VAL A 14 -9.56 -37.39 13.35
N LEU A 15 -10.51 -36.46 13.49
CA LEU A 15 -10.36 -35.08 13.02
C LEU A 15 -9.30 -34.43 13.91
N VAL A 16 -8.04 -34.49 13.49
CA VAL A 16 -6.98 -33.69 14.08
C VAL A 16 -7.27 -32.24 13.68
N PRO A 17 -7.68 -31.35 14.60
CA PRO A 17 -7.70 -29.94 14.26
C PRO A 17 -6.26 -29.53 13.99
N LEU A 18 -5.95 -29.23 12.74
CA LEU A 18 -4.74 -28.53 12.35
C LEU A 18 -4.81 -27.16 13.00
N LEU A 19 -4.31 -27.07 14.24
CA LEU A 19 -4.07 -25.82 14.92
C LEU A 19 -2.94 -25.16 14.15
N MET A 20 -3.28 -24.47 13.06
CA MET A 20 -2.38 -23.46 12.51
C MET A 20 -2.16 -22.47 13.65
N ALA A 21 -1.00 -22.59 14.30
CA ALA A 21 -0.45 -21.51 15.09
C ALA A 21 -0.33 -20.32 14.13
N MET A 22 -1.38 -19.47 14.10
CA MET A 22 -1.25 -18.12 13.59
C MET A 22 -0.21 -17.48 14.52
N ALA A 23 1.06 -17.53 14.08
CA ALA A 23 2.04 -16.60 14.60
C ALA A 23 1.35 -15.23 14.50
N PRO A 24 1.27 -14.42 15.57
CA PRO A 24 0.78 -13.07 15.45
C PRO A 24 1.64 -12.45 14.36
N ALA A 25 1.06 -12.17 13.21
CA ALA A 25 1.67 -11.30 12.24
C ALA A 25 1.88 -10.01 13.05
N MET A 26 3.12 -9.78 13.47
CA MET A 26 3.53 -8.47 13.96
C MET A 26 3.09 -7.55 12.85
N ALA A 27 2.04 -6.78 13.07
CA ALA A 27 1.60 -5.80 12.12
C ALA A 27 2.82 -4.93 11.87
N GLN A 28 3.46 -5.15 10.74
CA GLN A 28 4.64 -4.39 10.34
C GLN A 28 4.07 -3.02 10.04
N ASN A 29 4.15 -2.12 11.00
CA ASN A 29 3.65 -0.77 10.87
C ASN A 29 4.50 -0.12 9.77
N THR A 30 3.89 0.04 8.61
CA THR A 30 4.51 0.66 7.44
C THR A 30 3.76 1.94 7.14
N VAL A 31 4.50 3.02 6.92
CA VAL A 31 3.97 4.35 6.59
C VAL A 31 4.85 4.99 5.51
N TYR A 32 4.33 6.00 4.83
CA TYR A 32 5.11 6.78 3.87
C TYR A 32 5.70 8.01 4.49
N ALA A 33 6.84 8.44 3.98
CA ALA A 33 7.42 9.73 4.30
C ALA A 33 6.42 10.86 3.98
N GLY A 34 6.32 11.83 4.86
CA GLY A 34 5.34 12.91 4.80
C GLY A 34 3.98 12.59 5.42
N HIS A 35 3.77 11.39 5.99
CA HIS A 35 2.51 11.03 6.64
C HIS A 35 2.61 11.04 8.17
N THR A 36 1.47 11.36 8.78
CA THR A 36 1.28 11.29 10.24
C THR A 36 0.58 9.97 10.59
N THR A 37 1.07 9.32 11.65
CA THR A 37 0.46 8.11 12.21
C THR A 37 0.13 8.32 13.68
N GLU A 38 -1.02 7.88 14.12
CA GLU A 38 -1.34 7.78 15.52
C GLU A 38 -0.73 6.49 16.10
N LEU A 39 0.02 6.63 17.19
CA LEU A 39 0.50 5.54 18.02
C LEU A 39 -0.31 5.55 19.31
N GLY A 40 -0.82 4.41 19.74
CA GLY A 40 -1.68 4.31 20.92
C GLY A 40 -1.46 3.06 21.75
N VAL A 41 -1.93 3.10 22.98
CA VAL A 41 -2.04 1.97 23.90
C VAL A 41 -3.44 1.92 24.51
N ASP A 42 -3.88 0.74 24.93
CA ASP A 42 -5.09 0.62 25.71
C ASP A 42 -4.88 1.29 27.08
N PRO A 43 -5.75 2.24 27.48
CA PRO A 43 -5.56 2.97 28.71
C PRO A 43 -5.78 2.09 29.95
N VAL A 44 -4.91 2.23 30.94
CA VAL A 44 -5.09 1.63 32.28
C VAL A 44 -5.29 2.76 33.24
N GLN A 45 -6.33 2.66 34.07
CA GLN A 45 -6.68 3.70 35.07
C GLN A 45 -5.52 3.92 36.07
N GLY A 46 -5.09 5.16 36.21
CA GLY A 46 -4.02 5.57 37.12
C GLY A 46 -2.62 5.51 36.49
N ASP A 47 -2.48 5.09 35.25
CA ASP A 47 -1.21 5.11 34.53
C ASP A 47 -1.04 6.42 33.73
N SER A 48 0.20 6.88 33.65
CA SER A 48 0.64 7.92 32.72
C SER A 48 1.57 7.32 31.68
N TYR A 49 1.57 7.90 30.47
CA TYR A 49 2.32 7.37 29.33
C TYR A 49 3.23 8.42 28.75
N VAL A 50 4.50 8.03 28.49
CA VAL A 50 5.50 8.85 27.81
C VAL A 50 6.03 8.08 26.61
N TRP A 51 6.12 8.75 25.46
CA TRP A 51 6.56 8.19 24.20
C TRP A 51 7.92 8.75 23.80
N GLU A 52 8.73 7.90 23.18
CA GLU A 52 10.05 8.26 22.67
C GLU A 52 10.27 7.61 21.30
N LEU A 53 11.00 8.31 20.44
CA LEU A 53 11.35 7.85 19.08
C LEU A 53 12.85 7.55 18.99
N TYR A 54 13.17 6.49 18.26
CA TYR A 54 14.54 6.05 18.03
C TYR A 54 14.78 5.84 16.54
N LYS A 55 15.95 6.23 16.07
CA LYS A 55 16.48 5.79 14.79
C LYS A 55 16.95 4.35 14.93
N ASP A 56 17.06 3.61 13.79
CA ASP A 56 17.59 2.25 13.78
C ASP A 56 18.98 2.22 14.46
N VAL A 57 19.06 1.51 15.58
CA VAL A 57 20.24 1.51 16.44
C VAL A 57 20.55 0.10 16.89
N ALA A 58 21.55 -0.49 16.31
CA ALA A 58 22.05 -1.78 16.74
C ALA A 58 22.55 -1.71 18.20
N GLY A 59 21.99 -2.57 19.07
CA GLY A 59 22.43 -2.70 20.45
C GLY A 59 21.92 -1.64 21.44
N VAL A 60 20.95 -0.81 21.08
CA VAL A 60 20.32 0.14 22.02
C VAL A 60 19.53 -0.60 23.09
N ASN A 61 19.84 -0.30 24.36
CA ASN A 61 19.01 -0.69 25.47
C ASN A 61 17.91 0.35 25.69
N PHE A 62 16.70 0.07 25.22
CA PHE A 62 15.54 0.97 25.33
C PHE A 62 15.12 1.29 26.78
N ALA A 63 15.54 0.47 27.77
CA ALA A 63 15.23 0.76 29.15
C ALA A 63 16.08 1.90 29.75
N THR A 64 17.28 2.11 29.21
CA THR A 64 18.27 3.05 29.79
C THR A 64 18.64 4.20 28.87
N VAL A 65 18.40 4.06 27.57
CA VAL A 65 18.73 5.09 26.56
C VAL A 65 17.46 5.86 26.21
N ALA A 66 17.56 7.19 26.26
CA ALA A 66 16.49 8.08 25.82
C ALA A 66 16.35 8.08 24.29
N GLY A 67 15.20 8.51 23.80
CA GLY A 67 14.95 8.64 22.35
C GLY A 67 16.01 9.46 21.64
N ASN A 68 16.48 8.93 20.51
CA ASN A 68 17.59 9.50 19.75
C ASN A 68 17.23 9.79 18.28
N CYS A 69 15.96 9.72 17.93
CA CYS A 69 15.51 10.04 16.58
C CYS A 69 15.71 11.53 16.29
N PRO A 70 16.43 11.89 15.19
CA PRO A 70 16.55 13.29 14.79
C PRO A 70 15.18 13.90 14.48
N PRO A 71 14.83 15.10 15.00
CA PRO A 71 13.55 15.74 14.70
C PRO A 71 13.30 16.04 13.22
N ALA A 72 14.37 16.11 12.42
CA ALA A 72 14.27 16.26 10.97
C ALA A 72 13.78 14.98 10.26
N GLU A 73 13.85 13.82 10.91
CA GLU A 73 13.48 12.53 10.32
C GLU A 73 12.12 12.02 10.82
N ALA A 74 11.83 12.18 12.12
CA ALA A 74 10.52 11.93 12.69
C ALA A 74 10.34 12.74 13.99
N PHE A 75 9.13 13.22 14.23
CA PHE A 75 8.81 14.01 15.41
C PHE A 75 7.36 13.86 15.84
N PHE A 76 7.12 14.11 17.13
CA PHE A 76 5.76 14.18 17.67
C PHE A 76 5.10 15.48 17.21
N VAL A 77 3.90 15.36 16.65
CA VAL A 77 3.12 16.51 16.18
C VAL A 77 2.81 17.43 17.37
N ALA A 78 3.00 18.74 17.17
CA ALA A 78 2.90 19.75 18.22
C ALA A 78 3.81 19.52 19.45
N GLY A 79 4.83 18.66 19.34
CA GLY A 79 5.72 18.30 20.46
C GLY A 79 5.07 17.47 21.56
N VAL A 80 3.88 16.93 21.34
CA VAL A 80 3.13 16.14 22.33
C VAL A 80 3.59 14.69 22.29
N ASN A 81 4.36 14.30 23.31
CA ASN A 81 4.87 12.92 23.47
C ASN A 81 4.32 12.22 24.72
N THR A 82 3.21 12.69 25.27
CA THR A 82 2.57 12.12 26.46
C THR A 82 1.10 11.83 26.18
N GLY A 83 0.55 10.84 26.93
CA GLY A 83 -0.85 10.45 26.81
C GLY A 83 -1.03 9.05 26.24
N VAL A 84 -2.29 8.61 26.21
CA VAL A 84 -2.71 7.28 25.74
C VAL A 84 -2.40 7.09 24.25
N SER A 85 -2.50 8.18 23.47
CA SER A 85 -2.11 8.21 22.07
C SER A 85 -1.31 9.47 21.74
N VAL A 86 -0.48 9.39 20.72
CA VAL A 86 0.34 10.48 20.18
C VAL A 86 0.37 10.39 18.66
N ASN A 87 0.49 11.55 18.01
CA ASN A 87 0.66 11.61 16.56
C ASN A 87 2.13 11.84 16.23
N VAL A 88 2.67 11.01 15.33
CA VAL A 88 4.06 11.11 14.85
C VAL A 88 4.06 11.41 13.36
N MET A 89 4.78 12.47 12.99
CA MET A 89 5.10 12.79 11.60
C MET A 89 6.40 12.08 11.22
N TRP A 90 6.36 11.32 10.13
CA TRP A 90 7.51 10.61 9.58
C TRP A 90 7.97 11.32 8.32
N THR A 91 9.15 11.92 8.32
CA THR A 91 9.60 12.78 7.21
C THR A 91 10.62 12.11 6.31
N THR A 92 11.38 11.15 6.83
CA THR A 92 12.48 10.52 6.08
C THR A 92 12.29 9.01 6.04
N PRO A 93 12.47 8.36 4.87
CA PRO A 93 12.46 6.91 4.76
C PRO A 93 13.49 6.24 5.66
N GLY A 94 13.13 5.08 6.20
CA GLY A 94 14.03 4.32 7.06
C GLY A 94 13.29 3.41 8.05
N THR A 95 14.07 2.79 8.93
CA THR A 95 13.56 2.00 10.04
C THR A 95 13.68 2.80 11.33
N TYR A 96 12.56 2.87 12.04
CA TYR A 96 12.44 3.57 13.31
C TYR A 96 11.87 2.66 14.37
N PHE A 97 12.13 3.00 15.62
CA PHE A 97 11.50 2.37 16.76
C PHE A 97 10.81 3.44 17.61
N PHE A 98 9.74 3.05 18.24
CA PHE A 98 9.07 3.87 19.23
C PHE A 98 8.92 3.10 20.54
N LYS A 99 9.07 3.79 21.64
CA LYS A 99 8.89 3.25 22.99
C LYS A 99 7.78 4.00 23.68
N VAL A 100 6.91 3.27 24.35
CA VAL A 100 5.99 3.83 25.35
C VAL A 100 6.37 3.32 26.71
N THR A 101 6.48 4.23 27.68
CA THR A 101 6.72 3.92 29.09
C THR A 101 5.46 4.26 29.88
N ALA A 102 4.86 3.25 30.48
CA ALA A 102 3.75 3.40 31.42
C ALA A 102 4.30 3.55 32.84
N THR A 103 3.84 4.56 33.54
CA THR A 103 4.26 4.86 34.92
C THR A 103 3.03 4.98 35.83
N ARG A 104 3.07 4.28 36.98
CA ARG A 104 2.08 4.39 38.05
C ARG A 104 2.77 4.81 39.35
N PRO A 105 2.28 5.82 40.05
CA PRO A 105 2.85 6.23 41.34
C PRO A 105 3.00 5.05 42.29
N GLY A 106 4.20 4.86 42.84
CA GLY A 106 4.52 3.78 43.77
C GLY A 106 4.77 2.39 43.15
N CYS A 107 4.77 2.29 41.83
CA CYS A 107 5.07 1.05 41.10
C CYS A 107 6.29 1.20 40.21
N THR A 108 6.84 0.05 39.74
CA THR A 108 7.88 0.04 38.70
C THR A 108 7.28 0.39 37.35
N ASN A 109 8.04 1.09 36.54
CA ASN A 109 7.63 1.41 35.17
C ASN A 109 7.59 0.15 34.28
N ASN A 110 6.66 0.14 33.34
CA ASN A 110 6.59 -0.86 32.28
C ASN A 110 6.80 -0.19 30.93
N LEU A 111 7.51 -0.85 30.00
CA LEU A 111 7.77 -0.30 28.68
C LEU A 111 7.42 -1.30 27.58
N LYS A 112 6.97 -0.77 26.44
CA LYS A 112 6.80 -1.53 25.20
C LYS A 112 7.53 -0.80 24.08
N VAL A 113 8.10 -1.57 23.16
CA VAL A 113 8.79 -1.07 21.97
C VAL A 113 8.09 -1.60 20.74
N GLY A 114 7.85 -0.73 19.79
CA GLY A 114 7.36 -1.06 18.46
C GLY A 114 8.33 -0.61 17.38
N LYS A 115 8.15 -1.16 16.17
CA LYS A 115 8.94 -0.84 14.99
C LYS A 115 8.04 -0.15 13.95
N MET A 116 8.56 0.86 13.27
CA MET A 116 7.95 1.54 12.13
C MET A 116 8.90 1.49 10.94
N ILE A 117 8.40 1.10 9.78
CA ILE A 117 9.11 1.21 8.51
C ILE A 117 8.50 2.38 7.74
N VAL A 118 9.32 3.37 7.47
CA VAL A 118 8.95 4.54 6.67
C VAL A 118 9.47 4.31 5.25
N LEU A 119 8.56 4.17 4.31
CA LEU A 119 8.85 4.04 2.88
C LEU A 119 9.00 5.43 2.25
N ASP A 120 9.55 5.46 1.03
CA ASP A 120 9.59 6.66 0.22
C ASP A 120 8.17 7.23 -0.03
N SER A 121 7.88 7.74 -1.17
CA SER A 121 6.54 8.21 -1.51
C SER A 121 5.61 7.05 -1.90
N LEU A 122 4.29 7.30 -1.85
CA LEU A 122 3.30 6.40 -2.48
C LEU A 122 3.66 6.19 -3.96
N PRO A 123 3.52 4.97 -4.48
CA PRO A 123 3.68 4.74 -5.91
C PRO A 123 2.67 5.59 -6.69
N THR A 124 3.10 6.19 -7.78
CA THR A 124 2.22 6.93 -8.68
C THR A 124 2.35 6.42 -10.11
N ALA A 125 1.30 6.59 -10.90
CA ALA A 125 1.30 6.29 -12.31
C ALA A 125 0.56 7.40 -13.06
N VAL A 126 1.18 7.98 -14.08
CA VAL A 126 0.62 9.09 -14.84
C VAL A 126 0.72 8.76 -16.34
N ILE A 127 -0.40 8.82 -17.04
CA ILE A 127 -0.43 8.75 -18.50
C ILE A 127 -0.02 10.12 -19.03
N LEU A 128 0.96 10.15 -19.91
CA LEU A 128 1.36 11.39 -20.55
C LEU A 128 0.32 11.82 -21.61
N PRO A 129 0.18 13.13 -21.88
CA PRO A 129 -0.67 13.62 -22.96
C PRO A 129 -0.36 12.93 -24.30
N HIS A 130 -1.40 12.70 -25.08
CA HIS A 130 -1.30 12.02 -26.36
C HIS A 130 -1.83 12.91 -27.49
N ASP A 131 -1.16 12.85 -28.66
CA ASP A 131 -1.63 13.54 -29.85
C ASP A 131 -2.87 12.89 -30.45
N SER A 132 -3.57 13.61 -31.36
CA SER A 132 -4.69 13.04 -32.09
C SER A 132 -4.22 12.01 -33.13
N ILE A 133 -5.01 10.95 -33.31
CA ILE A 133 -4.73 9.87 -34.24
C ILE A 133 -5.88 9.70 -35.24
N CYS A 134 -5.66 8.94 -36.32
CA CYS A 134 -6.73 8.50 -37.21
C CYS A 134 -7.41 7.25 -36.62
N SER A 135 -8.69 7.07 -36.96
CA SER A 135 -9.49 5.94 -36.49
C SER A 135 -8.81 4.60 -36.72
N GLY A 136 -8.65 3.78 -35.66
CA GLY A 136 -8.05 2.45 -35.75
C GLY A 136 -6.53 2.42 -35.97
N THR A 137 -5.85 3.57 -35.95
CA THR A 137 -4.38 3.59 -36.07
C THR A 137 -3.75 3.10 -34.75
N PRO A 138 -2.87 2.07 -34.80
CA PRO A 138 -2.14 1.63 -33.61
C PRO A 138 -1.20 2.71 -33.08
N THR A 139 -1.21 2.91 -31.77
CA THR A 139 -0.33 3.83 -31.06
C THR A 139 -0.07 3.34 -29.65
N ASN A 140 0.70 4.08 -28.84
CA ASN A 140 0.99 3.71 -27.46
C ASN A 140 0.67 4.86 -26.51
N LEU A 141 -0.01 4.57 -25.41
CA LEU A 141 -0.01 5.46 -24.26
C LEU A 141 1.31 5.31 -23.51
N THR A 142 1.93 6.42 -23.17
CA THR A 142 3.16 6.43 -22.38
C THR A 142 2.81 6.68 -20.92
N VAL A 143 3.17 5.74 -20.04
CA VAL A 143 2.93 5.82 -18.61
C VAL A 143 4.24 6.00 -17.87
N LYS A 144 4.32 7.03 -17.00
CA LYS A 144 5.44 7.25 -16.09
C LYS A 144 5.03 6.86 -14.67
N PHE A 145 5.99 6.29 -13.95
CA PHE A 145 5.79 5.78 -12.60
C PHE A 145 6.76 6.39 -11.59
N THR A 146 6.31 6.40 -10.33
CA THR A 146 7.17 6.42 -9.15
C THR A 146 6.86 5.19 -8.29
N GLY A 147 7.79 4.76 -7.44
CA GLY A 147 7.66 3.56 -6.60
C GLY A 147 8.67 2.48 -6.99
N THR A 148 8.66 1.38 -6.26
CA THR A 148 9.59 0.25 -6.45
C THR A 148 9.03 -0.75 -7.44
N ALA A 149 9.75 -0.99 -8.55
CA ALA A 149 9.38 -2.01 -9.53
C ALA A 149 9.59 -3.44 -8.98
N PRO A 150 8.81 -4.45 -9.44
CA PRO A 150 7.77 -4.38 -10.45
C PRO A 150 6.49 -3.70 -9.97
N LEU A 151 5.83 -2.98 -10.88
CA LEU A 151 4.59 -2.26 -10.61
C LEU A 151 3.39 -2.99 -11.25
N ASN A 152 2.24 -2.85 -10.63
CA ASN A 152 0.96 -3.32 -11.16
C ASN A 152 0.00 -2.13 -11.25
N ILE A 153 -0.74 -2.02 -12.34
CA ILE A 153 -1.73 -0.94 -12.51
C ILE A 153 -3.10 -1.50 -12.86
N ILE A 154 -4.13 -0.72 -12.51
CA ILE A 154 -5.47 -0.87 -13.05
C ILE A 154 -5.82 0.44 -13.73
N TYR A 155 -6.22 0.36 -15.00
CA TYR A 155 -6.68 1.53 -15.75
C TYR A 155 -8.05 1.30 -16.36
N THR A 156 -8.79 2.37 -16.58
CA THR A 156 -10.11 2.34 -17.20
C THR A 156 -10.07 2.96 -18.60
N ILE A 157 -10.98 2.51 -19.42
CA ILE A 157 -11.29 3.04 -20.76
C ILE A 157 -12.69 3.61 -20.65
N ASP A 158 -12.85 4.93 -20.93
CA ASP A 158 -14.12 5.66 -20.80
C ASP A 158 -14.82 5.45 -19.43
N GLY A 159 -14.04 5.28 -18.38
CA GLY A 159 -14.54 5.07 -17.02
C GLY A 159 -15.12 3.69 -16.74
N ALA A 160 -15.00 2.73 -17.66
CA ALA A 160 -15.55 1.38 -17.49
C ALA A 160 -14.87 0.61 -16.35
N LEU A 161 -15.67 0.12 -15.39
CA LEU A 161 -15.21 -0.71 -14.27
C LEU A 161 -15.55 -2.19 -14.53
N PRO A 162 -14.70 -3.11 -14.01
CA PRO A 162 -13.64 -2.97 -13.01
C PRO A 162 -12.30 -2.42 -13.54
N GLY A 163 -12.14 -2.16 -14.80
CA GLY A 163 -10.89 -1.71 -15.41
C GLY A 163 -10.00 -2.87 -15.89
N THR A 164 -8.94 -2.51 -16.61
CA THR A 164 -7.95 -3.45 -17.15
C THR A 164 -6.71 -3.45 -16.27
N THR A 165 -6.22 -4.65 -15.89
CA THR A 165 -5.05 -4.82 -15.05
C THR A 165 -3.82 -5.15 -15.91
N ILE A 166 -2.69 -4.49 -15.62
CA ILE A 166 -1.35 -4.84 -16.14
C ILE A 166 -0.45 -5.10 -14.95
N ASN A 167 0.19 -6.26 -14.93
CA ASN A 167 1.05 -6.70 -13.83
C ASN A 167 2.51 -6.81 -14.25
N GLY A 168 3.43 -6.66 -13.27
CA GLY A 168 4.84 -6.95 -13.45
C GLY A 168 5.59 -5.92 -14.30
N ILE A 169 5.18 -4.66 -14.28
CA ILE A 169 5.81 -3.58 -15.05
C ILE A 169 7.16 -3.24 -14.44
N THR A 170 8.22 -3.41 -15.23
CA THR A 170 9.60 -3.06 -14.85
C THR A 170 10.14 -1.83 -15.60
N ASP A 171 9.55 -1.52 -16.73
CA ASP A 171 9.97 -0.42 -17.58
C ASP A 171 9.36 0.91 -17.13
N ASN A 172 10.14 1.99 -17.18
CA ASN A 172 9.68 3.34 -16.87
C ASN A 172 10.37 4.35 -17.81
N PRO A 173 9.67 4.92 -18.77
CA PRO A 173 8.24 4.81 -19.04
C PRO A 173 7.82 3.45 -19.62
N TYR A 174 6.56 3.06 -19.36
CA TYR A 174 5.93 1.88 -19.93
C TYR A 174 4.96 2.27 -21.05
N LEU A 175 4.88 1.44 -22.09
CA LEU A 175 4.06 1.69 -23.26
C LEU A 175 2.85 0.74 -23.29
N ILE A 176 1.63 1.30 -23.26
CA ILE A 176 0.39 0.53 -23.40
C ILE A 176 -0.07 0.64 -24.85
N PRO A 177 -0.07 -0.47 -25.64
CA PRO A 177 -0.54 -0.43 -27.01
C PRO A 177 -2.06 -0.22 -27.07
N ILE A 178 -2.50 0.71 -27.89
CA ILE A 178 -3.92 1.03 -28.12
C ILE A 178 -4.19 1.25 -29.62
N SER A 179 -5.46 1.07 -30.03
CA SER A 179 -5.92 1.40 -31.39
C SER A 179 -7.41 1.81 -31.36
N PRO A 180 -7.75 2.94 -30.71
CA PRO A 180 -9.12 3.36 -30.58
C PRO A 180 -9.72 3.77 -31.94
N THR A 181 -11.00 3.46 -32.15
CA THR A 181 -11.76 3.85 -33.36
C THR A 181 -12.60 5.10 -33.15
N ALA A 182 -12.78 5.53 -31.89
CA ALA A 182 -13.46 6.75 -31.48
C ALA A 182 -12.63 7.46 -30.42
N THR A 183 -12.86 8.75 -30.23
CA THR A 183 -12.24 9.52 -29.13
C THR A 183 -12.51 8.84 -27.81
N THR A 184 -11.44 8.51 -27.09
CA THR A 184 -11.46 7.61 -25.93
C THR A 184 -10.67 8.20 -24.77
N SER A 185 -11.19 8.07 -23.56
CA SER A 185 -10.54 8.51 -22.33
C SER A 185 -9.86 7.33 -21.62
N TYR A 186 -8.66 7.54 -21.13
CA TYR A 186 -7.88 6.57 -20.37
C TYR A 186 -7.49 7.14 -19.03
N GLN A 187 -7.68 6.38 -17.95
CA GLN A 187 -7.38 6.83 -16.60
C GLN A 187 -6.83 5.67 -15.77
N ILE A 188 -5.71 5.89 -15.08
CA ILE A 188 -5.20 4.93 -14.10
C ILE A 188 -5.96 5.16 -12.81
N ILE A 189 -6.55 4.09 -12.26
CA ILE A 189 -7.33 4.13 -11.02
C ILE A 189 -6.62 3.49 -9.84
N SER A 190 -5.55 2.73 -10.09
CA SER A 190 -4.75 2.12 -9.03
C SER A 190 -3.36 1.79 -9.53
N VAL A 191 -2.36 1.94 -8.67
CA VAL A 191 -1.00 1.46 -8.86
C VAL A 191 -0.51 0.79 -7.59
N THR A 192 0.10 -0.39 -7.73
CA THR A 192 0.70 -1.16 -6.61
C THR A 192 2.16 -1.42 -6.92
N ASP A 193 3.05 -1.20 -5.97
CA ASP A 193 4.47 -1.43 -6.11
C ASP A 193 4.92 -2.82 -5.62
N ALA A 194 6.21 -3.13 -5.77
CA ALA A 194 6.80 -4.41 -5.34
C ALA A 194 6.72 -4.63 -3.82
N ASN A 195 6.56 -3.57 -3.03
CA ASN A 195 6.40 -3.66 -1.57
C ASN A 195 4.95 -3.99 -1.16
N GLY A 196 4.05 -4.17 -2.14
CA GLY A 196 2.63 -4.43 -1.91
C GLY A 196 1.83 -3.18 -1.56
N VAL A 197 2.43 -2.02 -1.73
CA VAL A 197 1.79 -0.76 -1.43
C VAL A 197 0.95 -0.30 -2.60
N THR A 198 -0.31 0.02 -2.31
CA THR A 198 -1.28 0.45 -3.31
C THR A 198 -1.66 1.91 -3.11
N ASN A 199 -1.59 2.68 -4.19
CA ASN A 199 -2.21 3.99 -4.30
C ASN A 199 -3.46 3.84 -5.19
N ALA A 200 -4.62 4.07 -4.62
CA ALA A 200 -5.93 4.01 -5.29
C ALA A 200 -6.49 5.41 -5.61
N ILE A 201 -5.65 6.44 -5.60
CA ILE A 201 -6.04 7.78 -6.04
C ILE A 201 -5.97 7.80 -7.56
N PRO A 202 -7.10 8.01 -8.27
CA PRO A 202 -7.09 8.04 -9.73
C PRO A 202 -6.19 9.17 -10.26
N SER A 203 -5.47 8.88 -11.35
CA SER A 203 -4.74 9.93 -12.09
C SER A 203 -5.72 10.86 -12.81
N ASP A 204 -5.22 11.97 -13.33
CA ASP A 204 -6.00 12.72 -14.32
C ASP A 204 -6.26 11.86 -15.56
N PRO A 205 -7.47 11.91 -16.17
CA PRO A 205 -7.76 11.17 -17.38
C PRO A 205 -7.04 11.81 -18.58
N VAL A 206 -6.55 10.96 -19.48
CA VAL A 206 -5.98 11.39 -20.78
C VAL A 206 -6.93 11.02 -21.90
N ILE A 207 -7.28 12.00 -22.73
CA ILE A 207 -8.17 11.83 -23.88
C ILE A 207 -7.32 11.66 -25.13
N VAL A 208 -7.50 10.56 -25.84
CA VAL A 208 -6.96 10.33 -27.17
C VAL A 208 -8.01 10.74 -28.20
N PHE A 209 -7.79 11.85 -28.88
CA PHE A 209 -8.69 12.33 -29.90
C PHE A 209 -8.53 11.53 -31.19
N VAL A 210 -9.64 10.97 -31.70
CA VAL A 210 -9.65 10.17 -32.93
C VAL A 210 -10.34 10.91 -34.05
N LYS A 211 -9.60 11.13 -35.14
CA LYS A 211 -10.12 11.74 -36.36
C LYS A 211 -10.72 10.65 -37.26
N PRO A 212 -11.88 10.88 -37.86
CA PRO A 212 -12.46 9.93 -38.78
C PRO A 212 -11.57 9.77 -40.04
N ILE A 213 -11.61 8.59 -40.66
CA ILE A 213 -10.96 8.36 -41.94
C ILE A 213 -11.74 9.12 -43.01
N PRO A 214 -11.07 9.91 -43.88
CA PRO A 214 -11.74 10.61 -44.98
C PRO A 214 -12.46 9.62 -45.93
N VAL A 215 -13.67 9.93 -46.30
CA VAL A 215 -14.46 9.18 -47.30
C VAL A 215 -14.44 9.94 -48.60
N THR A 216 -14.04 9.27 -49.67
CA THR A 216 -14.11 9.85 -51.03
C THR A 216 -15.53 9.79 -51.55
N SER A 217 -15.99 10.88 -52.17
CA SER A 217 -17.28 10.91 -52.90
C SER A 217 -17.16 10.04 -54.19
N PRO A 218 -18.28 9.48 -54.66
CA PRO A 218 -18.30 8.82 -55.97
C PRO A 218 -17.85 9.81 -57.06
N ILE A 219 -17.08 9.30 -58.00
CA ILE A 219 -16.74 10.06 -59.21
C ILE A 219 -17.93 9.97 -60.16
N ASN A 220 -18.60 11.09 -60.43
CA ASN A 220 -19.66 11.15 -61.46
C ASN A 220 -19.04 11.53 -62.78
N HIS A 221 -19.44 10.79 -63.84
CA HIS A 221 -19.15 11.15 -65.24
C HIS A 221 -20.43 11.73 -65.83
N ASP A 222 -20.32 12.90 -66.40
CA ASP A 222 -21.40 13.50 -67.22
C ASP A 222 -21.22 13.00 -68.68
#